data_1b2515a6689fe326390a1050480b5e98
#
_entry.id   1b2515a6689fe326390a1050480b5e98
#
_cell.length_a   1.000
_cell.length_b   1.000
_cell.length_c   1.000
_cell.angle_alpha   90.00
_cell.angle_beta   90.00
_cell.angle_gamma   90.00
#
_symmetry.space_group_name_H-M   'P 1'
#
loop_
_entity.id
_entity.type
_entity.pdbx_description
1 polymer ?
#
loop_
_entity_poly.entity_id
_entity_poly.type
_entity_poly.pdbx_seq_one_letter_code
_entity_poly.pdbx_strand_id
1 'polypeptide(L)'
;MPILFTPGRVFVDETSRFGASVLGSGETPSFPDPAKWQKAIIQWLREIEKTSVGKLLLNQLGARSGAFAVEVLLVPHAKAAPTPDDAETRPAIINGVRKIHVVYTPPDAIGQVPSLAPDEHPLPVLTHELTHALLDAYGVNARIDAQGRTRPVALWRAGGAYPSSTEFLADVVQNMVLSELGLVLRDGHAHGDDDPWIDSQPAVVQPAGGFGRRADHGPGVDMARFVSAYRAPLEHIRGGPLRGFTNDLAALTRVGFNPFARMAQQAAVGVSR
;
A
#
# COMPACT_ATOMS: atom_id res chain seq x y z
N MET A 1 -0.77 -12.04 21.86
CA MET A 1 -1.69 -10.89 22.13
C MET A 1 -1.48 -9.83 21.05
N PRO A 2 -2.55 -9.24 20.52
CA PRO A 2 -2.42 -8.17 19.54
C PRO A 2 -1.54 -7.02 20.06
N ILE A 3 -0.61 -6.56 19.25
CA ILE A 3 0.20 -5.37 19.53
C ILE A 3 -0.37 -4.20 18.76
N LEU A 4 -0.63 -3.10 19.47
CA LEU A 4 -1.03 -1.85 18.83
C LEU A 4 0.20 -1.10 18.34
N PHE A 5 0.32 -0.95 17.01
CA PHE A 5 1.32 -0.10 16.38
C PHE A 5 0.78 1.33 16.28
N THR A 6 1.45 2.27 16.96
CA THR A 6 1.19 3.70 16.85
C THR A 6 2.28 4.34 15.97
N PRO A 7 1.97 5.33 15.12
CA PRO A 7 0.77 6.20 15.11
C PRO A 7 -0.43 5.67 14.32
N GLY A 8 -0.28 4.63 13.50
CA GLY A 8 -1.32 4.16 12.58
C GLY A 8 -2.53 3.50 13.24
N ARG A 9 -2.50 3.24 14.57
CA ARG A 9 -3.50 2.44 15.27
C ARG A 9 -3.79 1.11 14.57
N VAL A 10 -2.75 0.49 14.03
CA VAL A 10 -2.80 -0.81 13.38
C VAL A 10 -2.56 -1.88 14.44
N PHE A 11 -3.48 -2.82 14.57
CA PHE A 11 -3.33 -3.96 15.46
C PHE A 11 -2.62 -5.09 14.72
N VAL A 12 -1.48 -5.52 15.22
CA VAL A 12 -0.72 -6.67 14.71
C VAL A 12 -1.12 -7.89 15.53
N ASP A 13 -1.93 -8.77 14.95
CA ASP A 13 -2.55 -9.90 15.66
C ASP A 13 -2.16 -11.25 15.04
N GLU A 14 -1.21 -11.91 15.68
CA GLU A 14 -0.73 -13.25 15.31
C GLU A 14 -1.72 -14.37 15.64
N THR A 15 -2.71 -14.08 16.46
CA THR A 15 -3.68 -15.09 16.95
C THR A 15 -5.03 -15.00 16.28
N SER A 16 -5.20 -14.04 15.35
CA SER A 16 -6.50 -13.79 14.74
C SER A 16 -7.01 -15.00 13.97
N ARG A 17 -7.98 -15.67 14.57
CA ARG A 17 -8.76 -16.73 13.91
C ARG A 17 -9.60 -16.20 12.74
N PHE A 18 -9.67 -14.89 12.57
CA PHE A 18 -10.44 -14.23 11.52
C PHE A 18 -9.82 -14.42 10.13
N GLY A 19 -8.52 -14.58 10.01
CA GLY A 19 -7.87 -14.93 8.75
C GLY A 19 -8.49 -16.20 8.12
N ALA A 20 -8.74 -17.21 8.92
CA ALA A 20 -9.34 -18.46 8.47
C ALA A 20 -10.82 -18.31 8.09
N SER A 21 -11.62 -17.55 8.86
CA SER A 21 -13.06 -17.39 8.59
C SER A 21 -13.35 -16.38 7.50
N VAL A 22 -12.54 -15.34 7.37
CA VAL A 22 -12.69 -14.32 6.33
C VAL A 22 -12.27 -14.86 4.97
N LEU A 23 -11.26 -15.73 4.93
CA LEU A 23 -10.78 -16.38 3.71
C LEU A 23 -11.66 -17.56 3.27
N GLY A 24 -12.68 -17.92 4.04
CA GLY A 24 -13.63 -19.00 3.68
C GLY A 24 -13.02 -20.41 3.68
N SER A 25 -11.78 -20.58 4.07
CA SER A 25 -11.07 -21.85 3.98
C SER A 25 -11.30 -22.78 5.16
N GLY A 26 -11.80 -22.29 6.29
CA GLY A 26 -11.93 -23.09 7.52
C GLY A 26 -10.61 -23.62 8.09
N GLU A 27 -9.49 -23.28 7.45
CA GLU A 27 -8.15 -23.69 7.86
C GLU A 27 -7.66 -22.83 9.00
N THR A 28 -7.15 -23.46 10.05
CA THR A 28 -6.45 -22.75 11.12
C THR A 28 -5.12 -22.25 10.53
N PRO A 29 -4.75 -20.97 10.70
CA PRO A 29 -3.46 -20.49 10.22
C PRO A 29 -2.34 -21.35 10.81
N SER A 30 -1.72 -22.13 9.96
CA SER A 30 -0.57 -22.97 10.34
C SER A 30 0.69 -22.13 10.16
N PHE A 31 0.85 -21.15 11.04
CA PHE A 31 2.04 -20.32 11.04
C PHE A 31 3.12 -20.98 11.89
N PRO A 32 4.31 -21.24 11.36
CA PRO A 32 5.35 -21.97 12.10
C PRO A 32 5.87 -21.20 13.31
N ASP A 33 5.82 -19.88 13.31
CA ASP A 33 6.26 -19.02 14.42
C ASP A 33 5.51 -17.69 14.46
N PRO A 34 4.39 -17.60 15.21
CA PRO A 34 3.62 -16.37 15.33
C PRO A 34 4.41 -15.18 15.87
N ALA A 35 5.33 -15.41 16.81
CA ALA A 35 6.14 -14.34 17.38
C ALA A 35 7.15 -13.78 16.36
N LYS A 36 7.70 -14.64 15.52
CA LYS A 36 8.59 -14.25 14.42
C LYS A 36 7.84 -13.42 13.40
N TRP A 37 6.62 -13.82 13.01
CA TRP A 37 5.76 -13.07 12.12
C TRP A 37 5.46 -11.68 12.67
N GLN A 38 4.99 -11.61 13.92
CA GLN A 38 4.65 -10.34 14.56
C GLN A 38 5.85 -9.39 14.63
N LYS A 39 7.04 -9.92 14.94
CA LYS A 39 8.28 -9.16 14.94
C LYS A 39 8.64 -8.62 13.55
N ALA A 40 8.51 -9.45 12.52
CA ALA A 40 8.77 -9.04 11.12
C ALA A 40 7.82 -7.93 10.68
N ILE A 41 6.51 -8.08 10.92
CA ILE A 41 5.51 -7.05 10.59
C ILE A 41 5.81 -5.72 11.30
N ILE A 42 6.11 -5.75 12.61
CA ILE A 42 6.45 -4.52 13.35
C ILE A 42 7.71 -3.87 12.78
N GLN A 43 8.69 -4.65 12.38
CA GLN A 43 9.90 -4.11 11.75
C GLN A 43 9.57 -3.42 10.43
N TRP A 44 8.76 -4.04 9.56
CA TRP A 44 8.38 -3.44 8.27
C TRP A 44 7.49 -2.21 8.43
N LEU A 45 6.59 -2.18 9.40
CA LEU A 45 5.82 -0.97 9.73
C LEU A 45 6.74 0.18 10.17
N ARG A 46 7.81 -0.10 10.92
CA ARG A 46 8.80 0.91 11.30
C ARG A 46 9.62 1.41 10.10
N GLU A 47 9.95 0.54 9.15
CA GLU A 47 10.63 0.98 7.92
C GLU A 47 9.70 1.88 7.08
N ILE A 48 8.42 1.55 6.97
CA ILE A 48 7.40 2.41 6.34
C ILE A 48 7.33 3.76 7.06
N GLU A 49 7.26 3.77 8.39
CA GLU A 49 7.16 4.99 9.22
C GLU A 49 8.35 5.94 9.05
N LYS A 50 9.52 5.45 8.69
CA LYS A 50 10.71 6.28 8.43
C LYS A 50 10.58 7.16 7.19
N THR A 51 9.75 6.76 6.23
CA THR A 51 9.48 7.56 5.03
C THR A 51 8.44 8.64 5.30
N SER A 52 8.50 9.77 4.58
CA SER A 52 7.51 10.85 4.73
C SER A 52 6.13 10.40 4.28
N VAL A 53 6.07 9.63 3.19
CA VAL A 53 4.84 9.08 2.62
C VAL A 53 4.24 8.04 3.55
N GLY A 54 5.04 7.09 4.03
CA GLY A 54 4.57 6.05 4.94
C GLY A 54 4.10 6.61 6.28
N LYS A 55 4.82 7.60 6.83
CA LYS A 55 4.39 8.31 8.03
C LYS A 55 3.05 9.01 7.83
N LEU A 56 2.85 9.64 6.67
CA LEU A 56 1.58 10.29 6.32
C LEU A 56 0.46 9.25 6.21
N LEU A 57 0.69 8.13 5.51
CA LEU A 57 -0.27 7.02 5.38
C LEU A 57 -0.70 6.48 6.75
N LEU A 58 0.27 6.17 7.62
CA LEU A 58 -0.02 5.66 8.97
C LEU A 58 -0.77 6.69 9.82
N ASN A 59 -0.41 7.96 9.76
CA ASN A 59 -1.13 9.02 10.48
C ASN A 59 -2.58 9.15 10.01
N GLN A 60 -2.83 9.05 8.72
CA GLN A 60 -4.19 9.09 8.15
C GLN A 60 -5.02 7.87 8.57
N LEU A 61 -4.44 6.68 8.59
CA LEU A 61 -5.09 5.48 9.15
C LEU A 61 -5.45 5.66 10.63
N GLY A 62 -4.51 6.18 11.43
CA GLY A 62 -4.72 6.46 12.85
C GLY A 62 -5.84 7.48 13.11
N ALA A 63 -5.88 8.55 12.34
CA ALA A 63 -6.91 9.58 12.43
C ALA A 63 -8.31 9.01 12.09
N ARG A 64 -8.40 8.13 11.10
CA ARG A 64 -9.66 7.50 10.68
C ARG A 64 -10.14 6.44 11.64
N SER A 65 -9.23 5.64 12.21
CA SER A 65 -9.61 4.59 13.16
C SER A 65 -10.27 5.15 14.42
N GLY A 66 -9.91 6.37 14.85
CA GLY A 66 -10.55 7.03 16.00
C GLY A 66 -11.92 7.63 15.69
N ALA A 67 -12.08 8.29 14.53
CA ALA A 67 -13.28 9.07 14.21
C ALA A 67 -14.48 8.22 13.76
N PHE A 68 -14.25 7.02 13.19
CA PHE A 68 -15.27 6.20 12.56
C PHE A 68 -15.36 4.77 13.11
N ALA A 69 -14.76 4.52 14.26
CA ALA A 69 -14.70 3.18 14.87
C ALA A 69 -14.20 2.09 13.90
N VAL A 70 -13.24 2.44 13.04
CA VAL A 70 -12.60 1.49 12.14
C VAL A 70 -11.32 0.99 12.81
N GLU A 71 -11.17 -0.33 12.91
CA GLU A 71 -9.95 -0.97 13.38
C GLU A 71 -9.25 -1.63 12.20
N VAL A 72 -7.95 -1.34 12.01
CA VAL A 72 -7.10 -2.03 11.04
C VAL A 72 -6.35 -3.13 11.74
N LEU A 73 -6.56 -4.37 11.28
CA LEU A 73 -5.91 -5.56 11.82
C LEU A 73 -4.99 -6.17 10.78
N LEU A 74 -3.71 -6.21 11.08
CA LEU A 74 -2.74 -7.01 10.36
C LEU A 74 -2.77 -8.44 10.89
N VAL A 75 -2.98 -9.39 10.00
CA VAL A 75 -3.08 -10.82 10.32
C VAL A 75 -2.24 -11.65 9.34
N PRO A 76 -1.67 -12.79 9.79
CA PRO A 76 -0.94 -13.66 8.88
C PRO A 76 -1.88 -14.33 7.87
N HIS A 77 -1.35 -14.66 6.70
CA HIS A 77 -2.06 -15.48 5.74
C HIS A 77 -2.26 -16.92 6.27
N ALA A 78 -3.37 -17.55 5.92
CA ALA A 78 -3.68 -18.92 6.35
C ALA A 78 -2.81 -20.00 5.69
N LYS A 79 -2.22 -19.73 4.51
CA LYS A 79 -1.30 -20.66 3.85
C LYS A 79 0.01 -20.80 4.60
N ALA A 80 0.59 -21.99 4.59
CA ALA A 80 1.89 -22.27 5.21
C ALA A 80 3.07 -21.56 4.49
N ALA A 81 2.95 -21.37 3.18
CA ALA A 81 3.92 -20.67 2.34
C ALA A 81 3.18 -19.75 1.37
N PRO A 82 2.68 -18.59 1.84
CA PRO A 82 2.03 -17.61 0.98
C PRO A 82 3.06 -16.94 0.07
N THR A 83 2.61 -16.60 -1.14
CA THR A 83 3.32 -15.70 -2.04
C THR A 83 2.93 -14.24 -1.77
N PRO A 84 3.67 -13.25 -2.25
CA PRO A 84 3.26 -11.84 -2.14
C PRO A 84 1.89 -11.55 -2.74
N ASP A 85 1.51 -12.25 -3.81
CA ASP A 85 0.20 -12.16 -4.47
C ASP A 85 -0.96 -12.67 -3.61
N ASP A 86 -0.67 -13.37 -2.51
CA ASP A 86 -1.68 -13.79 -1.54
C ASP A 86 -2.01 -12.67 -0.53
N ALA A 87 -1.31 -11.53 -0.57
CA ALA A 87 -1.65 -10.37 0.27
C ALA A 87 -3.00 -9.79 -0.17
N GLU A 88 -3.81 -9.40 0.80
CA GLU A 88 -5.11 -8.82 0.51
C GLU A 88 -5.64 -7.96 1.65
N THR A 89 -6.46 -6.97 1.30
CA THR A 89 -7.18 -6.13 2.25
C THR A 89 -8.68 -6.35 2.13
N ARG A 90 -9.33 -6.64 3.26
CA ARG A 90 -10.78 -6.93 3.30
C ARG A 90 -11.47 -6.20 4.45
N PRO A 91 -12.53 -5.40 4.17
CA PRO A 91 -13.38 -4.84 5.21
C PRO A 91 -14.34 -5.92 5.74
N ALA A 92 -14.60 -5.88 7.04
CA ALA A 92 -15.57 -6.73 7.71
C ALA A 92 -16.32 -5.97 8.82
N ILE A 93 -17.49 -6.45 9.22
CA ILE A 93 -18.14 -6.01 10.46
C ILE A 93 -18.07 -7.15 11.47
N ILE A 94 -17.44 -6.90 12.60
CA ILE A 94 -17.29 -7.88 13.68
C ILE A 94 -17.84 -7.26 14.96
N ASN A 95 -18.85 -7.89 15.55
CA ASN A 95 -19.53 -7.39 16.73
C ASN A 95 -20.01 -5.93 16.61
N GLY A 96 -20.50 -5.56 15.42
CA GLY A 96 -20.97 -4.19 15.12
C GLY A 96 -19.86 -3.16 14.89
N VAL A 97 -18.60 -3.54 15.01
CA VAL A 97 -17.44 -2.67 14.69
C VAL A 97 -16.94 -2.95 13.29
N ARG A 98 -16.72 -1.90 12.52
CA ARG A 98 -16.09 -2.02 11.22
C ARG A 98 -14.60 -2.28 11.40
N LYS A 99 -14.14 -3.40 10.88
CA LYS A 99 -12.74 -3.81 10.89
C LYS A 99 -12.24 -3.94 9.46
N ILE A 100 -10.97 -3.65 9.26
CA ILE A 100 -10.29 -3.85 7.99
C ILE A 100 -9.15 -4.81 8.25
N HIS A 101 -9.23 -5.99 7.68
CA HIS A 101 -8.16 -6.97 7.76
C HIS A 101 -7.17 -6.74 6.63
N VAL A 102 -5.92 -6.59 7.00
CA VAL A 102 -4.78 -6.64 6.09
C VAL A 102 -4.11 -7.99 6.30
N VAL A 103 -4.29 -8.88 5.35
CA VAL A 103 -3.76 -10.25 5.38
C VAL A 103 -2.43 -10.24 4.65
N TYR A 104 -1.35 -10.42 5.40
CA TYR A 104 -0.02 -10.42 4.82
C TYR A 104 0.99 -11.22 5.63
N THR A 105 1.83 -11.98 4.93
CA THR A 105 2.94 -12.73 5.53
C THR A 105 4.24 -12.39 4.78
N PRO A 106 5.14 -11.62 5.41
CA PRO A 106 6.40 -11.29 4.77
C PRO A 106 7.33 -12.51 4.66
N PRO A 107 8.15 -12.63 3.59
CA PRO A 107 9.02 -13.76 3.35
C PRO A 107 9.98 -14.09 4.51
N ASP A 108 10.51 -13.08 5.19
CA ASP A 108 11.43 -13.25 6.32
C ASP A 108 10.75 -13.87 7.56
N ALA A 109 9.43 -13.72 7.69
CA ALA A 109 8.66 -14.38 8.74
C ALA A 109 8.61 -15.91 8.56
N ILE A 110 8.64 -16.41 7.33
CA ILE A 110 8.65 -17.84 7.02
C ILE A 110 10.08 -18.39 6.71
N GLY A 111 11.10 -17.58 6.98
CA GLY A 111 12.50 -17.98 6.82
C GLY A 111 13.05 -17.84 5.40
N GLN A 112 12.33 -17.19 4.51
CA GLN A 112 12.82 -16.83 3.18
C GLN A 112 13.58 -15.50 3.22
N VAL A 113 14.54 -15.34 2.31
CA VAL A 113 15.22 -14.06 2.12
C VAL A 113 14.32 -13.19 1.24
N PRO A 114 13.94 -11.98 1.70
CA PRO A 114 13.15 -11.08 0.88
C PRO A 114 13.85 -10.76 -0.44
N SER A 115 13.10 -10.82 -1.53
CA SER A 115 13.58 -10.36 -2.82
C SER A 115 13.74 -8.85 -2.85
N LEU A 116 14.61 -8.36 -3.75
CA LEU A 116 14.72 -6.92 -4.05
C LEU A 116 13.70 -6.48 -5.10
N ALA A 117 13.02 -7.41 -5.75
CA ALA A 117 11.96 -7.10 -6.69
C ALA A 117 10.81 -6.41 -5.95
N PRO A 118 10.21 -5.34 -6.52
CA PRO A 118 9.18 -4.55 -5.82
C PRO A 118 7.94 -5.37 -5.46
N ASP A 119 7.58 -6.33 -6.27
CA ASP A 119 6.43 -7.22 -6.13
C ASP A 119 6.64 -8.31 -5.06
N GLU A 120 7.89 -8.62 -4.72
CA GLU A 120 8.25 -9.61 -3.69
C GLU A 120 8.82 -8.97 -2.41
N HIS A 121 9.18 -7.68 -2.47
CA HIS A 121 9.75 -7.00 -1.33
C HIS A 121 8.66 -6.69 -0.27
N PRO A 122 8.89 -7.02 1.03
CA PRO A 122 7.87 -6.87 2.07
C PRO A 122 7.32 -5.46 2.23
N LEU A 123 8.15 -4.46 2.09
CA LEU A 123 7.78 -3.07 2.35
C LEU A 123 6.78 -2.51 1.31
N PRO A 124 7.01 -2.65 -0.01
CA PRO A 124 6.03 -2.23 -1.01
C PRO A 124 4.69 -2.95 -0.85
N VAL A 125 4.70 -4.27 -0.73
CA VAL A 125 3.48 -5.08 -0.59
C VAL A 125 2.67 -4.62 0.62
N LEU A 126 3.32 -4.46 1.78
CA LEU A 126 2.65 -3.98 2.98
C LEU A 126 2.13 -2.53 2.82
N THR A 127 2.87 -1.66 2.14
CA THR A 127 2.44 -0.28 1.86
C THR A 127 1.22 -0.27 0.94
N HIS A 128 1.20 -1.13 -0.06
CA HIS A 128 0.08 -1.31 -0.99
C HIS A 128 -1.19 -1.70 -0.22
N GLU A 129 -1.12 -2.74 0.59
CA GLU A 129 -2.25 -3.23 1.37
C GLU A 129 -2.73 -2.22 2.43
N LEU A 130 -1.82 -1.49 3.09
CA LEU A 130 -2.19 -0.41 4.00
C LEU A 130 -2.87 0.75 3.27
N THR A 131 -2.54 0.98 2.00
CA THR A 131 -3.24 1.97 1.17
C THR A 131 -4.67 1.52 0.89
N HIS A 132 -4.88 0.24 0.56
CA HIS A 132 -6.23 -0.31 0.44
C HIS A 132 -7.01 -0.19 1.76
N ALA A 133 -6.36 -0.44 2.90
CA ALA A 133 -6.99 -0.24 4.20
C ALA A 133 -7.43 1.22 4.42
N LEU A 134 -6.63 2.19 3.99
CA LEU A 134 -7.01 3.60 4.02
C LEU A 134 -8.19 3.89 3.10
N LEU A 135 -8.20 3.34 1.88
CA LEU A 135 -9.31 3.46 0.93
C LEU A 135 -10.61 2.89 1.50
N ASP A 136 -10.54 1.76 2.17
CA ASP A 136 -11.68 1.15 2.86
C ASP A 136 -12.14 2.00 4.05
N ALA A 137 -11.23 2.57 4.82
CA ALA A 137 -11.56 3.47 5.92
C ALA A 137 -12.28 4.74 5.43
N TYR A 138 -11.99 5.20 4.22
CA TYR A 138 -12.71 6.29 3.55
C TYR A 138 -14.00 5.81 2.84
N GLY A 139 -14.27 4.51 2.75
CA GLY A 139 -15.41 3.93 2.04
C GLY A 139 -15.34 4.12 0.52
N VAL A 140 -14.13 4.20 -0.02
CA VAL A 140 -13.86 4.39 -1.46
C VAL A 140 -13.78 3.06 -2.19
N ASN A 141 -13.12 2.06 -1.59
CA ASN A 141 -12.91 0.75 -2.21
C ASN A 141 -14.14 -0.15 -2.05
N ALA A 142 -14.66 -0.27 -0.83
CA ALA A 142 -15.83 -1.07 -0.55
C ALA A 142 -16.75 -0.37 0.46
N ARG A 143 -18.06 -0.59 0.32
CA ARG A 143 -19.07 -0.17 1.28
C ARG A 143 -19.68 -1.39 1.94
N ILE A 144 -20.00 -1.26 3.21
CA ILE A 144 -20.75 -2.29 3.93
C ILE A 144 -22.22 -1.84 3.93
N ASP A 145 -23.10 -2.68 3.38
CA ASP A 145 -24.54 -2.41 3.35
C ASP A 145 -25.19 -2.62 4.75
N ALA A 146 -26.46 -2.25 4.87
CA ALA A 146 -27.21 -2.37 6.14
C ALA A 146 -27.32 -3.82 6.64
N GLN A 147 -27.08 -4.80 5.79
CA GLN A 147 -27.08 -6.24 6.12
C GLN A 147 -25.67 -6.76 6.44
N GLY A 148 -24.67 -5.88 6.55
CA GLY A 148 -23.29 -6.26 6.84
C GLY A 148 -22.52 -6.87 5.67
N ARG A 149 -23.07 -6.81 4.44
CA ARG A 149 -22.42 -7.37 3.26
C ARG A 149 -21.50 -6.34 2.62
N THR A 150 -20.30 -6.77 2.27
CA THR A 150 -19.38 -5.95 1.49
C THR A 150 -19.88 -5.78 0.06
N ARG A 151 -20.01 -4.53 -0.36
CA ARG A 151 -20.38 -4.14 -1.73
C ARG A 151 -19.21 -3.39 -2.34
N PRO A 152 -18.61 -3.88 -3.44
CA PRO A 152 -17.61 -3.10 -4.14
C PRO A 152 -18.23 -1.77 -4.60
N VAL A 153 -17.50 -0.70 -4.44
CA VAL A 153 -17.84 0.58 -5.06
C VAL A 153 -17.50 0.42 -6.54
N ALA A 154 -18.36 0.97 -7.43
CA ALA A 154 -18.05 1.00 -8.85
C ALA A 154 -16.74 1.78 -9.03
N LEU A 155 -15.65 1.05 -9.24
CA LEU A 155 -14.34 1.62 -9.42
C LEU A 155 -14.23 2.09 -10.87
N TRP A 156 -13.68 3.27 -11.02
CA TRP A 156 -13.30 3.76 -12.32
C TRP A 156 -12.05 3.01 -12.79
N ARG A 157 -12.03 2.57 -14.04
CA ARG A 157 -10.86 1.91 -14.60
C ARG A 157 -9.77 2.96 -14.88
N ALA A 158 -8.60 2.77 -14.29
CA ALA A 158 -7.47 3.65 -14.53
C ALA A 158 -6.93 3.53 -15.96
N GLY A 159 -7.09 2.36 -16.56
CA GLY A 159 -6.52 2.02 -17.87
C GLY A 159 -5.03 1.70 -17.80
N GLY A 160 -4.46 1.26 -18.91
CA GLY A 160 -3.05 0.87 -18.96
C GLY A 160 -2.72 -0.28 -18.01
N ALA A 161 -1.62 -0.13 -17.29
CA ALA A 161 -1.06 -1.12 -16.37
C ALA A 161 -1.84 -1.26 -15.03
N TYR A 162 -3.00 -0.62 -14.88
CA TYR A 162 -3.74 -0.60 -13.61
C TYR A 162 -5.21 -1.00 -13.79
N PRO A 163 -5.67 -2.08 -13.14
CA PRO A 163 -7.02 -2.61 -13.33
C PRO A 163 -8.12 -1.71 -12.76
N SER A 164 -7.81 -0.91 -11.73
CA SER A 164 -8.77 -0.02 -11.08
C SER A 164 -8.10 1.23 -10.51
N SER A 165 -8.93 2.22 -10.16
CA SER A 165 -8.44 3.44 -9.51
C SER A 165 -7.88 3.21 -8.11
N THR A 166 -8.30 2.15 -7.43
CA THR A 166 -7.79 1.78 -6.10
C THR A 166 -6.42 1.12 -6.20
N GLU A 167 -6.24 0.21 -7.16
CA GLU A 167 -4.94 -0.38 -7.45
C GLU A 167 -3.94 0.69 -7.94
N PHE A 168 -4.39 1.57 -8.84
CA PHE A 168 -3.58 2.69 -9.30
C PHE A 168 -3.07 3.56 -8.13
N LEU A 169 -3.95 3.92 -7.18
CA LEU A 169 -3.51 4.74 -6.04
C LEU A 169 -2.60 3.95 -5.09
N ALA A 170 -2.88 2.68 -4.87
CA ALA A 170 -2.04 1.83 -4.02
C ALA A 170 -0.63 1.70 -4.60
N ASP A 171 -0.50 1.48 -5.91
CA ASP A 171 0.79 1.43 -6.60
C ASP A 171 1.49 2.80 -6.64
N VAL A 172 0.75 3.90 -6.80
CA VAL A 172 1.33 5.25 -6.71
C VAL A 172 1.91 5.52 -5.33
N VAL A 173 1.19 5.22 -4.25
CA VAL A 173 1.68 5.43 -2.87
C VAL A 173 2.86 4.50 -2.57
N GLN A 174 2.80 3.25 -2.99
CA GLN A 174 3.89 2.29 -2.92
C GLN A 174 5.15 2.84 -3.61
N ASN A 175 5.04 3.31 -4.85
CA ASN A 175 6.15 3.86 -5.62
C ASN A 175 6.70 5.16 -5.02
N MET A 176 5.86 5.97 -4.37
CA MET A 176 6.32 7.13 -3.62
C MET A 176 7.22 6.71 -2.45
N VAL A 177 6.85 5.67 -1.68
CA VAL A 177 7.67 5.11 -0.60
C VAL A 177 8.97 4.52 -1.15
N LEU A 178 8.89 3.72 -2.23
CA LEU A 178 10.07 3.15 -2.89
C LEU A 178 11.05 4.22 -3.34
N SER A 179 10.54 5.32 -3.92
CA SER A 179 11.39 6.42 -4.39
C SER A 179 12.11 7.16 -3.25
N GLU A 180 11.48 7.30 -2.07
CA GLU A 180 12.15 7.86 -0.89
C GLU A 180 13.30 6.98 -0.38
N LEU A 181 13.16 5.67 -0.53
CA LEU A 181 14.16 4.69 -0.12
C LEU A 181 15.23 4.45 -1.18
N GLY A 182 15.07 5.02 -2.39
CA GLY A 182 15.96 4.79 -3.52
C GLY A 182 15.89 3.35 -4.04
N LEU A 183 14.73 2.70 -3.87
CA LEU A 183 14.46 1.36 -4.38
C LEU A 183 13.90 1.40 -5.80
N VAL A 184 13.91 0.25 -6.47
CA VAL A 184 13.30 0.06 -7.79
C VAL A 184 11.79 0.29 -7.70
N LEU A 185 11.22 1.00 -8.65
CA LEU A 185 9.78 1.24 -8.70
C LEU A 185 9.07 0.06 -9.36
N ARG A 186 7.82 -0.14 -8.99
CA ARG A 186 6.92 -1.06 -9.67
C ARG A 186 6.38 -0.40 -10.93
N ASP A 187 6.39 -1.09 -12.06
CA ASP A 187 5.97 -0.59 -13.38
C ASP A 187 4.57 -1.04 -13.81
N GLY A 188 3.80 -1.59 -12.90
CA GLY A 188 2.42 -1.99 -13.15
C GLY A 188 1.83 -2.68 -11.93
N HIS A 189 0.57 -3.14 -12.05
CA HIS A 189 -0.11 -3.82 -10.95
C HIS A 189 0.24 -5.30 -10.87
N ALA A 190 0.38 -5.98 -12.00
CA ALA A 190 0.72 -7.40 -12.10
C ALA A 190 1.90 -7.64 -13.04
N HIS A 191 2.49 -8.83 -12.96
CA HIS A 191 3.51 -9.23 -13.92
C HIS A 191 3.01 -9.12 -15.37
N GLY A 192 3.72 -8.36 -16.20
CA GLY A 192 3.37 -8.13 -17.60
C GLY A 192 2.44 -6.94 -17.86
N ASP A 193 2.09 -6.19 -16.82
CA ASP A 193 1.32 -4.94 -16.92
C ASP A 193 2.25 -3.72 -16.97
N ASP A 194 3.32 -3.81 -17.74
CA ASP A 194 4.41 -2.82 -17.80
C ASP A 194 3.88 -1.39 -18.08
N ASP A 195 4.18 -0.46 -17.19
CA ASP A 195 3.93 0.96 -17.39
C ASP A 195 5.11 1.59 -18.18
N PRO A 196 4.89 2.06 -19.40
CA PRO A 196 5.97 2.56 -20.26
C PRO A 196 6.64 3.84 -19.71
N TRP A 197 6.09 4.44 -18.67
CA TRP A 197 6.61 5.68 -18.07
C TRP A 197 7.44 5.43 -16.83
N ILE A 198 7.49 4.18 -16.35
CA ILE A 198 8.26 3.74 -15.20
C ILE A 198 9.29 2.73 -15.67
N ASP A 199 10.55 2.98 -15.38
CA ASP A 199 11.63 2.03 -15.62
C ASP A 199 11.87 1.21 -14.35
N SER A 200 11.38 -0.03 -14.35
CA SER A 200 11.58 -1.01 -13.29
C SER A 200 12.88 -1.77 -13.41
N GLN A 201 13.63 -1.60 -14.51
CA GLN A 201 14.89 -2.31 -14.69
C GLN A 201 15.87 -1.92 -13.57
N PRO A 202 16.38 -2.87 -12.81
CA PRO A 202 17.40 -2.58 -11.80
C PRO A 202 18.62 -2.03 -12.53
N ALA A 203 19.01 -0.81 -12.24
CA ALA A 203 20.37 -0.39 -12.57
C ALA A 203 21.29 -1.44 -11.96
N VAL A 204 22.21 -2.01 -12.75
CA VAL A 204 23.12 -3.08 -12.32
C VAL A 204 23.76 -2.68 -10.99
N VAL A 205 23.21 -3.21 -9.91
CA VAL A 205 23.68 -2.92 -8.56
C VAL A 205 24.65 -4.00 -8.17
N GLN A 206 25.88 -3.62 -7.93
CA GLN A 206 26.84 -4.52 -7.31
C GLN A 206 26.36 -4.87 -5.89
N PRO A 207 26.40 -6.17 -5.51
CA PRO A 207 25.94 -6.60 -4.21
C PRO A 207 26.98 -6.21 -3.14
N ALA A 208 26.77 -5.10 -2.49
CA ALA A 208 27.44 -4.76 -1.26
C ALA A 208 26.39 -4.59 -0.17
N GLY A 209 26.03 -5.68 0.48
CA GLY A 209 25.52 -5.75 1.84
C GLY A 209 24.48 -4.73 2.28
N GLY A 210 23.46 -4.45 1.50
CA GLY A 210 22.39 -3.53 1.83
C GLY A 210 21.38 -3.49 0.67
N PHE A 211 20.14 -3.19 0.97
CA PHE A 211 19.08 -2.99 -0.03
C PHE A 211 19.64 -2.14 -1.18
N GLY A 212 19.64 -2.71 -2.40
CA GLY A 212 20.27 -2.11 -3.56
C GLY A 212 19.70 -0.71 -3.82
N ARG A 213 20.51 0.32 -3.58
CA ARG A 213 20.18 1.67 -4.00
C ARG A 213 20.46 1.79 -5.48
N ARG A 214 19.55 2.40 -6.22
CA ARG A 214 19.84 2.87 -7.58
C ARG A 214 21.05 3.81 -7.51
N ALA A 215 22.10 3.52 -8.26
CA ALA A 215 23.24 4.42 -8.38
C ALA A 215 22.77 5.72 -9.07
N ASP A 216 22.89 6.83 -8.38
CA ASP A 216 22.95 8.24 -8.82
C ASP A 216 21.89 8.82 -9.80
N HIS A 217 21.00 8.00 -10.33
CA HIS A 217 19.88 8.50 -11.13
C HIS A 217 18.61 8.28 -10.32
N GLY A 218 17.86 9.35 -10.08
CA GLY A 218 16.52 9.25 -9.50
C GLY A 218 15.68 8.19 -10.22
N PRO A 219 14.49 7.84 -9.70
CA PRO A 219 13.67 6.81 -10.30
C PRO A 219 13.57 7.07 -11.80
N GLY A 220 13.79 6.05 -12.65
CA GLY A 220 13.71 6.12 -14.09
C GLY A 220 12.26 6.34 -14.54
N VAL A 221 11.72 7.52 -14.24
CA VAL A 221 10.34 7.89 -14.52
C VAL A 221 10.30 9.11 -15.38
N ASP A 222 9.64 9.00 -16.52
CA ASP A 222 9.17 10.19 -17.25
C ASP A 222 7.92 10.75 -16.56
N MET A 223 8.13 11.46 -15.46
CA MET A 223 7.05 11.99 -14.61
C MET A 223 6.09 12.90 -15.39
N ALA A 224 6.56 13.60 -16.42
CA ALA A 224 5.72 14.47 -17.22
C ALA A 224 4.74 13.65 -18.08
N ARG A 225 5.23 12.58 -18.68
CA ARG A 225 4.40 11.65 -19.45
C ARG A 225 3.49 10.82 -18.57
N PHE A 226 4.01 10.31 -17.45
CA PHE A 226 3.18 9.61 -16.46
C PHE A 226 1.98 10.46 -16.02
N VAL A 227 2.20 11.71 -15.59
CA VAL A 227 1.13 12.62 -15.18
C VAL A 227 0.20 12.96 -16.35
N SER A 228 0.71 13.06 -17.58
CA SER A 228 -0.12 13.31 -18.76
C SER A 228 -1.02 12.11 -19.07
N ALA A 229 -0.48 10.89 -19.03
CA ALA A 229 -1.20 9.66 -19.31
C ALA A 229 -2.29 9.37 -18.25
N TYR A 230 -1.98 9.62 -16.99
CA TYR A 230 -2.87 9.34 -15.86
C TYR A 230 -3.51 10.61 -15.26
N ARG A 231 -3.62 11.69 -16.03
CA ARG A 231 -4.21 12.95 -15.56
C ARG A 231 -5.63 12.77 -15.00
N ALA A 232 -6.50 12.11 -15.76
CA ALA A 232 -7.89 11.90 -15.34
C ALA A 232 -8.02 11.08 -14.03
N PRO A 233 -7.31 9.95 -13.85
CA PRO A 233 -7.25 9.24 -12.57
C PRO A 233 -6.76 10.09 -11.40
N LEU A 234 -5.68 10.79 -11.61
CA LEU A 234 -5.09 11.62 -10.57
C LEU A 234 -6.03 12.78 -10.15
N GLU A 235 -6.69 13.42 -11.11
CA GLU A 235 -7.69 14.47 -10.85
C GLU A 235 -8.92 13.91 -10.12
N HIS A 236 -9.40 12.74 -10.54
CA HIS A 236 -10.55 12.07 -9.89
C HIS A 236 -10.26 11.77 -8.42
N ILE A 237 -9.09 11.19 -8.12
CA ILE A 237 -8.67 10.88 -6.76
C ILE A 237 -8.53 12.16 -5.93
N ARG A 238 -7.94 13.21 -6.48
CA ARG A 238 -7.79 14.52 -5.82
C ARG A 238 -9.13 15.23 -5.58
N GLY A 239 -10.11 15.01 -6.43
CA GLY A 239 -11.45 15.60 -6.29
C GLY A 239 -12.34 14.89 -5.27
N GLY A 240 -12.01 13.67 -4.87
CA GLY A 240 -12.83 12.78 -4.06
C GLY A 240 -12.62 12.89 -2.54
N PRO A 241 -13.08 11.88 -1.79
CA PRO A 241 -12.96 11.81 -0.33
C PRO A 241 -11.51 11.84 0.17
N LEU A 242 -10.55 11.47 -0.69
CA LEU A 242 -9.12 11.45 -0.40
C LEU A 242 -8.41 12.78 -0.63
N ARG A 243 -9.15 13.85 -0.96
CA ARG A 243 -8.55 15.16 -1.29
C ARG A 243 -7.55 15.66 -0.24
N GLY A 244 -7.86 15.50 1.04
CA GLY A 244 -6.95 15.88 2.12
C GLY A 244 -5.63 15.12 2.02
N PHE A 245 -5.72 13.80 1.97
CA PHE A 245 -4.56 12.91 1.87
C PHE A 245 -3.69 13.20 0.63
N THR A 246 -4.33 13.35 -0.55
CA THR A 246 -3.60 13.64 -1.79
C THR A 246 -2.98 15.04 -1.84
N ASN A 247 -3.57 16.02 -1.16
CA ASN A 247 -2.96 17.34 -1.01
C ASN A 247 -1.72 17.27 -0.10
N ASP A 248 -1.79 16.49 0.99
CA ASP A 248 -0.66 16.26 1.87
C ASP A 248 0.47 15.52 1.14
N LEU A 249 0.14 14.52 0.30
CA LEU A 249 1.11 13.85 -0.59
C LEU A 249 1.75 14.86 -1.57
N ALA A 250 0.96 15.75 -2.17
CA ALA A 250 1.47 16.77 -3.09
C ALA A 250 2.44 17.75 -2.42
N ALA A 251 2.32 17.97 -1.13
CA ALA A 251 3.23 18.83 -0.36
C ALA A 251 4.60 18.18 -0.08
N LEU A 252 4.75 16.87 -0.28
CA LEU A 252 6.00 16.14 -0.08
C LEU A 252 6.96 16.34 -1.29
N THR A 253 7.57 17.51 -1.38
CA THR A 253 8.38 17.92 -2.55
C THR A 253 9.72 17.18 -2.71
N ARG A 254 10.16 16.45 -1.68
CA ARG A 254 11.42 15.69 -1.71
C ARG A 254 11.26 14.24 -2.17
N VAL A 255 10.04 13.79 -2.42
CA VAL A 255 9.74 12.44 -2.94
C VAL A 255 10.01 12.43 -4.44
N GLY A 256 10.92 11.56 -4.89
CA GLY A 256 11.37 11.52 -6.28
C GLY A 256 10.26 11.14 -7.26
N PHE A 257 9.46 10.11 -6.93
CA PHE A 257 8.23 9.78 -7.63
C PHE A 257 7.05 10.41 -6.90
N ASN A 258 6.56 11.54 -7.37
CA ASN A 258 5.39 12.21 -6.78
C ASN A 258 4.50 12.86 -7.86
N PRO A 259 3.57 12.11 -8.45
CA PRO A 259 2.70 12.63 -9.49
C PRO A 259 1.76 13.74 -8.99
N PHE A 260 1.37 13.73 -7.71
CA PHE A 260 0.51 14.76 -7.13
C PHE A 260 1.24 16.11 -7.02
N ALA A 261 2.52 16.12 -6.62
CA ALA A 261 3.34 17.32 -6.59
C ALA A 261 3.57 17.86 -8.01
N ARG A 262 3.82 16.97 -8.97
CA ARG A 262 4.00 17.35 -10.39
C ARG A 262 2.76 18.01 -10.96
N MET A 263 1.58 17.47 -10.69
CA MET A 263 0.31 18.08 -11.11
C MET A 263 0.10 19.46 -10.49
N ALA A 264 0.41 19.63 -9.21
CA ALA A 264 0.30 20.92 -8.54
C ALA A 264 1.21 21.97 -9.17
N GLN A 265 2.44 21.61 -9.53
CA GLN A 265 3.37 22.48 -10.25
C GLN A 265 2.86 22.89 -11.63
N GLN A 266 2.30 21.93 -12.41
CA GLN A 266 1.72 22.23 -13.73
C GLN A 266 0.54 23.20 -13.64
N ALA A 267 -0.33 23.03 -12.65
CA ALA A 267 -1.46 23.92 -12.41
C ALA A 267 -1.01 25.36 -12.08
N ALA A 268 0.04 25.51 -11.25
CA ALA A 268 0.58 26.82 -10.90
C ALA A 268 1.16 27.58 -12.10
N VAL A 269 1.83 26.88 -13.01
CA VAL A 269 2.39 27.48 -14.24
C VAL A 269 1.28 27.86 -15.23
N GLY A 270 0.19 27.11 -15.30
CA GLY A 270 -0.95 27.38 -16.19
C GLY A 270 -1.78 28.60 -15.80
N VAL A 271 -1.76 29.00 -14.53
CA VAL A 271 -2.49 30.17 -14.01
C VAL A 271 -1.72 31.48 -14.23
N SER A 272 -0.42 31.40 -14.53
CA SER A 272 0.46 32.56 -14.72
C SER A 272 0.53 33.04 -16.18
N ARG A 273 -0.28 32.49 -17.06
CA ARG A 273 -0.43 32.89 -18.47
C ARG A 273 -1.84 33.40 -18.74
#